data_abfa5aee310b7985a3bb79846e5f7cf2
#
_entry.id   abfa5aee310b7985a3bb79846e5f7cf2
#
_cell.length_a   1.000
_cell.length_b   1.000
_cell.length_c   1.000
_cell.angle_alpha   90.00
_cell.angle_beta   90.00
_cell.angle_gamma   90.00
#
_symmetry.space_group_name_H-M   'P 1'
#
loop_
_entity.id
_entity.type
_entity.pdbx_description
1 polymer ?
#
loop_
_entity_poly.entity_id
_entity_poly.type
_entity_poly.pdbx_seq_one_letter_code
_entity_poly.pdbx_strand_id
1 'polypeptide(L)'
;GVILLIVGMVWPNLLAYMQTATLRDHSRTVAETISHTRLGAIDYGVPHQFFYEPDGTHYLMLASEDDPASGSDESTTSVIKIPGKAGELPEGYSFKTPAGIEASQVTLSRESLAKVTNAESFSGVTWATPAVFYPDGSGTDYRFEMENDSGHFITVSIRSLTGAATLSPIQSRNSQ
;
A
#
# COMPACT_ATOMS: atom_id res chain seq x y z
N GLY A 1 -2.82 -34.26 35.36
CA GLY A 1 -3.98 -33.76 34.59
C GLY A 1 -4.13 -32.24 34.55
N VAL A 2 -3.73 -31.49 35.59
CA VAL A 2 -3.95 -30.02 35.68
C VAL A 2 -3.02 -29.24 34.73
N ILE A 3 -1.81 -29.72 34.45
CA ILE A 3 -0.83 -29.05 33.56
C ILE A 3 -1.33 -29.06 32.11
N LEU A 4 -1.97 -30.13 31.65
CA LEU A 4 -2.55 -30.23 30.29
C LEU A 4 -3.71 -29.25 30.07
N LEU A 5 -4.48 -28.95 31.10
CA LEU A 5 -5.60 -27.99 31.06
C LEU A 5 -5.10 -26.54 30.95
N ILE A 6 -4.01 -26.20 31.63
CA ILE A 6 -3.41 -24.86 31.59
C ILE A 6 -2.78 -24.60 30.21
N VAL A 7 -2.10 -25.58 29.63
CA VAL A 7 -1.51 -25.50 28.27
C VAL A 7 -2.60 -25.29 27.21
N GLY A 8 -3.73 -26.01 27.33
CA GLY A 8 -4.85 -25.87 26.39
C GLY A 8 -5.55 -24.51 26.41
N MET A 9 -5.51 -23.79 27.55
CA MET A 9 -6.16 -22.49 27.69
C MET A 9 -5.27 -21.30 27.26
N VAL A 10 -3.96 -21.45 27.37
CA VAL A 10 -2.98 -20.39 27.06
C VAL A 10 -2.59 -20.39 25.58
N TRP A 11 -2.60 -21.55 24.92
CA TRP A 11 -2.16 -21.71 23.54
C TRP A 11 -2.94 -20.86 22.51
N PRO A 12 -4.29 -20.80 22.50
CA PRO A 12 -5.02 -19.99 21.53
C PRO A 12 -4.77 -18.49 21.70
N ASN A 13 -4.60 -18.01 22.94
CA ASN A 13 -4.32 -16.60 23.20
C ASN A 13 -2.93 -16.18 22.70
N LEU A 14 -1.94 -17.06 22.77
CA LEU A 14 -0.59 -16.80 22.31
C LEU A 14 -0.54 -16.72 20.76
N LEU A 15 -1.24 -17.60 20.07
CA LEU A 15 -1.32 -17.59 18.60
C LEU A 15 -2.02 -16.31 18.09
N ALA A 16 -3.13 -15.90 18.70
CA ALA A 16 -3.83 -14.68 18.38
C ALA A 16 -2.94 -13.43 18.58
N TYR A 17 -2.17 -13.40 19.66
CA TYR A 17 -1.22 -12.32 19.92
C TYR A 17 -0.11 -12.23 18.88
N MET A 18 0.46 -13.36 18.48
CA MET A 18 1.49 -13.41 17.43
C MET A 18 0.95 -12.92 16.08
N GLN A 19 -0.25 -13.34 15.70
CA GLN A 19 -0.88 -12.92 14.44
C GLN A 19 -1.16 -11.41 14.37
N THR A 20 -1.58 -10.82 15.49
CA THR A 20 -1.82 -9.37 15.56
C THR A 20 -0.52 -8.56 15.55
N ALA A 21 0.53 -9.04 16.21
CA ALA A 21 1.84 -8.40 16.19
C ALA A 21 2.42 -8.38 14.77
N THR A 22 2.32 -9.49 14.04
CA THR A 22 2.83 -9.63 12.66
C THR A 22 2.04 -8.73 11.70
N LEU A 23 0.72 -8.64 11.82
CA LEU A 23 -0.10 -7.73 11.03
C LEU A 23 0.35 -6.27 11.20
N ARG A 24 0.65 -5.87 12.44
CA ARG A 24 1.12 -4.52 12.74
C ARG A 24 2.49 -4.24 12.12
N ASP A 25 3.39 -5.21 12.13
CA ASP A 25 4.72 -5.06 11.56
C ASP A 25 4.65 -4.92 10.04
N HIS A 26 3.85 -5.73 9.36
CA HIS A 26 3.64 -5.60 7.91
C HIS A 26 2.96 -4.28 7.55
N SER A 27 1.98 -3.83 8.32
CA SER A 27 1.32 -2.53 8.10
C SER A 27 2.30 -1.37 8.27
N ARG A 28 3.24 -1.48 9.21
CA ARG A 28 4.31 -0.49 9.40
C ARG A 28 5.26 -0.46 8.20
N THR A 29 5.66 -1.61 7.68
CA THR A 29 6.49 -1.71 6.47
C THR A 29 5.82 -1.05 5.26
N VAL A 30 4.51 -1.26 5.07
CA VAL A 30 3.76 -0.60 4.00
C VAL A 30 3.68 0.92 4.24
N ALA A 31 3.45 1.37 5.47
CA ALA A 31 3.44 2.80 5.81
C ALA A 31 4.82 3.47 5.58
N GLU A 32 5.91 2.77 5.87
CA GLU A 32 7.28 3.21 5.54
C GLU A 32 7.46 3.33 4.01
N THR A 33 6.98 2.35 3.27
CA THR A 33 6.99 2.36 1.80
C THR A 33 6.23 3.57 1.25
N ILE A 34 5.05 3.89 1.80
CA ILE A 34 4.29 5.08 1.45
C ILE A 34 5.09 6.36 1.77
N SER A 35 5.75 6.41 2.91
CA SER A 35 6.60 7.53 3.28
C SER A 35 7.78 7.71 2.31
N HIS A 36 8.39 6.62 1.86
CA HIS A 36 9.41 6.66 0.81
C HIS A 36 8.86 7.13 -0.54
N THR A 37 7.63 6.76 -0.89
CA THR A 37 6.96 7.24 -2.11
C THR A 37 6.79 8.76 -2.06
N ARG A 38 6.36 9.29 -0.92
CA ARG A 38 6.24 10.73 -0.68
C ARG A 38 7.59 11.44 -0.78
N LEU A 39 8.63 10.92 -0.13
CA LEU A 39 9.98 11.48 -0.23
C LEU A 39 10.50 11.46 -1.66
N GLY A 40 10.22 10.40 -2.42
CA GLY A 40 10.55 10.34 -3.84
C GLY A 40 9.91 11.47 -4.64
N ALA A 41 8.64 11.80 -4.38
CA ALA A 41 7.97 12.92 -5.03
C ALA A 41 8.67 14.25 -4.76
N ILE A 42 9.09 14.49 -3.51
CA ILE A 42 9.82 15.70 -3.10
C ILE A 42 11.22 15.74 -3.75
N ASP A 43 11.96 14.63 -3.68
CA ASP A 43 13.36 14.57 -4.12
C ASP A 43 13.52 14.67 -5.64
N TYR A 44 12.60 14.02 -6.38
CA TYR A 44 12.63 14.04 -7.84
C TYR A 44 11.83 15.20 -8.46
N GLY A 45 11.03 15.91 -7.67
CA GLY A 45 10.21 17.02 -8.15
C GLY A 45 9.07 16.60 -9.08
N VAL A 46 8.66 15.33 -9.06
CA VAL A 46 7.56 14.78 -9.88
C VAL A 46 6.59 14.01 -9.01
N PRO A 47 5.29 14.03 -9.33
CA PRO A 47 4.30 13.28 -8.56
C PRO A 47 4.62 11.78 -8.54
N HIS A 48 4.41 11.13 -7.40
CA HIS A 48 4.54 9.70 -7.24
C HIS A 48 3.20 9.10 -6.84
N GLN A 49 2.96 7.86 -7.25
CA GLN A 49 1.72 7.14 -7.06
C GLN A 49 1.98 5.83 -6.33
N PHE A 50 1.12 5.54 -5.35
CA PHE A 50 1.08 4.26 -4.66
C PHE A 50 -0.19 3.52 -5.04
N PHE A 51 -0.04 2.31 -5.55
CA PHE A 51 -1.11 1.40 -5.94
C PHE A 51 -1.11 0.18 -5.04
N TYR A 52 -2.28 -0.38 -4.79
CA TYR A 52 -2.42 -1.71 -4.21
C TYR A 52 -3.44 -2.53 -5.00
N GLU A 53 -3.34 -3.83 -4.93
CA GLU A 53 -4.26 -4.79 -5.52
C GLU A 53 -5.42 -5.03 -4.54
N PRO A 54 -6.67 -4.64 -4.85
CA PRO A 54 -7.82 -4.94 -4.00
C PRO A 54 -8.02 -6.46 -3.92
N ASP A 55 -8.22 -6.98 -2.71
CA ASP A 55 -8.34 -8.41 -2.40
C ASP A 55 -7.10 -9.25 -2.73
N GLY A 56 -5.98 -8.60 -3.06
CA GLY A 56 -4.71 -9.22 -3.37
C GLY A 56 -3.58 -8.84 -2.42
N THR A 57 -2.37 -9.22 -2.80
CA THR A 57 -1.16 -9.04 -1.98
C THR A 57 -0.20 -7.99 -2.54
N HIS A 58 -0.35 -7.61 -3.80
CA HIS A 58 0.62 -6.77 -4.50
C HIS A 58 0.41 -5.28 -4.23
N TYR A 59 1.51 -4.54 -4.16
CA TYR A 59 1.53 -3.09 -4.16
C TYR A 59 2.67 -2.55 -5.03
N LEU A 60 2.50 -1.32 -5.50
CA LEU A 60 3.36 -0.75 -6.52
C LEU A 60 3.53 0.75 -6.31
N MET A 61 4.73 1.26 -6.55
CA MET A 61 5.06 2.68 -6.53
C MET A 61 5.63 3.09 -7.89
N LEU A 62 5.05 4.13 -8.47
CA LEU A 62 5.48 4.69 -9.76
C LEU A 62 5.58 6.21 -9.67
N ALA A 63 6.56 6.77 -10.37
CA ALA A 63 6.52 8.19 -10.70
C ALA A 63 5.45 8.43 -11.76
N SER A 64 4.61 9.44 -11.59
CA SER A 64 3.63 9.85 -12.58
C SER A 64 4.33 10.58 -13.73
N GLU A 65 3.98 10.22 -14.96
CA GLU A 65 4.47 10.93 -16.16
C GLU A 65 3.60 12.13 -16.53
N ASP A 66 2.40 12.18 -15.97
CA ASP A 66 1.48 13.29 -16.20
C ASP A 66 1.80 14.45 -15.25
N ASP A 67 2.78 15.26 -15.61
CA ASP A 67 2.93 16.61 -15.05
C ASP A 67 2.04 17.55 -15.87
N PRO A 68 0.90 18.01 -15.34
CA PRO A 68 0.07 18.99 -16.03
C PRO A 68 0.76 20.36 -16.20
N ALA A 69 1.95 20.55 -15.61
CA ALA A 69 2.77 21.75 -15.75
C ALA A 69 3.80 21.64 -16.89
N SER A 70 3.99 20.47 -17.50
CA SER A 70 4.83 20.29 -18.69
C SER A 70 4.07 20.74 -19.94
N GLY A 71 3.84 22.04 -20.04
CA GLY A 71 3.46 22.67 -21.31
C GLY A 71 4.56 22.42 -22.33
N SER A 72 4.19 21.76 -23.40
CA SER A 72 4.91 21.56 -24.65
C SER A 72 6.06 22.53 -24.91
N ASP A 73 7.27 22.12 -24.64
CA ASP A 73 8.44 22.53 -25.39
C ASP A 73 9.36 21.30 -25.53
N GLU A 74 9.50 20.85 -26.77
CA GLU A 74 10.48 19.85 -27.22
C GLU A 74 11.90 20.39 -26.99
N SER A 75 12.40 20.37 -25.80
CA SER A 75 13.82 20.59 -25.54
C SER A 75 14.36 19.53 -24.60
N THR A 76 14.98 18.52 -25.24
CA THR A 76 16.14 17.75 -24.77
C THR A 76 16.41 17.79 -23.24
N THR A 77 15.47 17.41 -22.44
CA THR A 77 15.77 17.11 -21.04
C THR A 77 15.90 15.59 -20.96
N SER A 78 17.09 15.13 -20.59
CA SER A 78 17.34 13.73 -20.30
C SER A 78 16.27 13.22 -19.33
N VAL A 79 15.34 12.41 -19.84
CA VAL A 79 14.27 11.81 -19.05
C VAL A 79 14.94 10.97 -17.97
N ILE A 80 15.00 11.50 -16.75
CA ILE A 80 15.48 10.73 -15.60
C ILE A 80 14.49 9.59 -15.42
N LYS A 81 14.90 8.40 -15.84
CA LYS A 81 14.10 7.20 -15.65
C LYS A 81 14.04 6.85 -14.17
N ILE A 82 12.99 7.27 -13.48
CA ILE A 82 12.78 6.96 -12.08
C ILE A 82 12.27 5.52 -12.01
N PRO A 83 13.02 4.60 -11.37
CA PRO A 83 12.58 3.21 -11.26
C PRO A 83 11.37 3.10 -10.35
N GLY A 84 10.36 2.38 -10.80
CA GLY A 84 9.26 1.97 -9.95
C GLY A 84 9.70 0.89 -8.95
N LYS A 85 9.02 0.82 -7.82
CA LYS A 85 9.20 -0.24 -6.82
C LYS A 85 7.91 -1.03 -6.67
N ALA A 86 8.04 -2.32 -6.56
CA ALA A 86 6.93 -3.22 -6.26
C ALA A 86 7.23 -4.02 -5.01
N GLY A 87 6.17 -4.45 -4.36
CA GLY A 87 6.24 -5.34 -3.21
C GLY A 87 5.02 -6.23 -3.13
N GLU A 88 5.10 -7.19 -2.23
CA GLU A 88 4.06 -8.17 -2.00
C GLU A 88 3.92 -8.40 -0.49
N LEU A 89 2.68 -8.52 -0.02
CA LEU A 89 2.40 -8.95 1.35
C LEU A 89 2.70 -10.44 1.49
N PRO A 90 3.14 -10.90 2.65
CA PRO A 90 3.29 -12.32 2.92
C PRO A 90 1.97 -13.08 2.79
N GLU A 91 2.07 -14.40 2.62
CA GLU A 91 0.92 -15.30 2.62
C GLU A 91 0.06 -15.11 3.88
N GLY A 92 -1.25 -15.11 3.71
CA GLY A 92 -2.20 -14.88 4.79
C GLY A 92 -2.56 -13.41 5.06
N TYR A 93 -2.05 -12.48 4.24
CA TYR A 93 -2.40 -11.06 4.31
C TYR A 93 -2.92 -10.57 2.97
N SER A 94 -3.86 -9.65 3.00
CA SER A 94 -4.39 -9.02 1.79
C SER A 94 -4.75 -7.56 2.02
N PHE A 95 -4.75 -6.81 0.92
CA PHE A 95 -5.29 -5.45 0.89
C PHE A 95 -6.80 -5.50 0.72
N LYS A 96 -7.52 -4.62 1.42
CA LYS A 96 -8.97 -4.48 1.31
C LYS A 96 -9.36 -3.03 1.12
N THR A 97 -10.42 -2.84 0.36
CA THR A 97 -11.08 -1.53 0.27
C THR A 97 -12.01 -1.37 1.46
N PRO A 98 -11.95 -0.24 2.20
CA PRO A 98 -12.84 -0.01 3.34
C PRO A 98 -14.32 -0.01 2.92
N ALA A 99 -15.18 -0.46 3.81
CA ALA A 99 -16.62 -0.43 3.59
C ALA A 99 -17.11 0.99 3.28
N GLY A 100 -17.97 1.13 2.26
CA GLY A 100 -18.54 2.41 1.83
C GLY A 100 -17.65 3.24 0.90
N ILE A 101 -16.47 2.73 0.51
CA ILE A 101 -15.63 3.31 -0.54
C ILE A 101 -15.79 2.46 -1.79
N GLU A 102 -16.22 3.08 -2.90
CA GLU A 102 -16.21 2.38 -4.19
C GLU A 102 -14.77 2.20 -4.65
N ALA A 103 -14.38 0.95 -4.84
CA ALA A 103 -13.09 0.61 -5.40
C ALA A 103 -13.10 0.91 -6.91
N SER A 104 -12.79 2.14 -7.29
CA SER A 104 -12.42 2.40 -8.68
C SER A 104 -11.17 1.61 -9.01
N GLN A 105 -11.24 0.82 -10.07
CA GLN A 105 -10.15 -0.05 -10.51
C GLN A 105 -9.46 0.53 -11.73
N VAL A 106 -8.15 0.43 -11.76
CA VAL A 106 -7.30 0.92 -12.84
C VAL A 106 -6.43 -0.23 -13.35
N THR A 107 -6.30 -0.32 -14.66
CA THR A 107 -5.34 -1.21 -15.29
C THR A 107 -4.14 -0.40 -15.76
N LEU A 108 -2.94 -0.77 -15.32
CA LEU A 108 -1.72 -0.10 -15.72
C LEU A 108 -1.28 -0.55 -17.12
N SER A 109 -0.78 0.40 -17.91
CA SER A 109 -0.21 0.10 -19.21
C SER A 109 1.07 -0.72 -19.08
N ARG A 110 1.40 -1.51 -20.10
CA ARG A 110 2.66 -2.26 -20.15
C ARG A 110 3.88 -1.33 -20.04
N GLU A 111 3.78 -0.11 -20.56
CA GLU A 111 4.83 0.89 -20.51
C GLU A 111 5.08 1.40 -19.08
N SER A 112 4.02 1.66 -18.31
CA SER A 112 4.13 2.01 -16.90
C SER A 112 4.75 0.88 -16.07
N LEU A 113 4.36 -0.36 -16.34
CA LEU A 113 4.90 -1.54 -15.67
C LEU A 113 6.36 -1.82 -16.05
N ALA A 114 6.82 -1.46 -17.26
CA ALA A 114 8.20 -1.66 -17.70
C ALA A 114 9.24 -0.88 -16.85
N LYS A 115 8.79 0.07 -16.02
CA LYS A 115 9.62 0.80 -15.05
C LYS A 115 9.91 0.00 -13.79
N VAL A 116 9.23 -1.11 -13.59
CA VAL A 116 9.31 -1.96 -12.39
C VAL A 116 10.10 -3.21 -12.70
N THR A 117 10.91 -3.63 -11.75
CA THR A 117 11.57 -4.94 -11.81
C THR A 117 10.49 -6.03 -11.70
N ASN A 118 10.58 -7.08 -12.51
CA ASN A 118 9.60 -8.17 -12.60
C ASN A 118 8.20 -7.74 -13.07
N ALA A 119 8.15 -6.81 -14.03
CA ALA A 119 6.91 -6.30 -14.62
C ALA A 119 5.93 -7.38 -15.08
N GLU A 120 6.43 -8.55 -15.50
CA GLU A 120 5.63 -9.68 -15.96
C GLU A 120 4.72 -10.24 -14.86
N SER A 121 5.15 -10.21 -13.60
CA SER A 121 4.37 -10.69 -12.44
C SER A 121 3.13 -9.84 -12.18
N PHE A 122 3.09 -8.62 -12.69
CA PHE A 122 1.97 -7.67 -12.50
C PHE A 122 1.08 -7.55 -13.74
N SER A 123 1.36 -8.34 -14.77
CA SER A 123 0.56 -8.36 -16.01
C SER A 123 -0.83 -8.93 -15.70
N GLY A 124 -1.86 -8.12 -15.92
CA GLY A 124 -3.25 -8.52 -15.66
C GLY A 124 -3.74 -8.26 -14.23
N VAL A 125 -2.90 -7.73 -13.36
CA VAL A 125 -3.33 -7.28 -12.03
C VAL A 125 -4.21 -6.03 -12.17
N THR A 126 -5.31 -6.02 -11.45
CA THR A 126 -6.21 -4.88 -11.38
C THR A 126 -5.89 -4.08 -10.12
N TRP A 127 -5.58 -2.80 -10.29
CA TRP A 127 -5.14 -1.93 -9.22
C TRP A 127 -6.27 -1.04 -8.72
N ALA A 128 -6.27 -0.70 -7.45
CA ALA A 128 -7.10 0.39 -6.94
C ALA A 128 -6.61 1.73 -7.51
N THR A 129 -7.51 2.73 -7.57
CA THR A 129 -7.10 4.11 -7.86
C THR A 129 -5.97 4.52 -6.94
N PRO A 130 -4.86 5.10 -7.45
CA PRO A 130 -3.68 5.34 -6.65
C PRO A 130 -3.84 6.46 -5.62
N ALA A 131 -3.11 6.34 -4.52
CA ALA A 131 -2.77 7.50 -3.70
C ALA A 131 -1.65 8.28 -4.40
N VAL A 132 -1.85 9.58 -4.61
CA VAL A 132 -0.90 10.47 -5.30
C VAL A 132 -0.19 11.34 -4.27
N PHE A 133 1.14 11.46 -4.41
CA PHE A 133 2.00 12.33 -3.62
C PHE A 133 2.62 13.37 -4.52
N TYR A 134 2.58 14.62 -4.09
CA TYR A 134 3.05 15.76 -4.86
C TYR A 134 4.45 16.23 -4.39
N PRO A 135 5.20 16.95 -5.25
CA PRO A 135 6.53 17.47 -4.91
C PRO A 135 6.57 18.42 -3.71
N ASP A 136 5.46 19.09 -3.39
CA ASP A 136 5.32 19.95 -2.20
C ASP A 136 5.15 19.17 -0.88
N GLY A 137 5.12 17.83 -0.96
CA GLY A 137 4.94 16.94 0.17
C GLY A 137 3.49 16.68 0.56
N SER A 138 2.53 17.27 -0.13
CA SER A 138 1.11 16.94 0.00
C SER A 138 0.76 15.63 -0.70
N GLY A 139 -0.47 15.17 -0.55
CA GLY A 139 -0.95 13.98 -1.23
C GLY A 139 -2.47 14.01 -1.39
N THR A 140 -3.04 12.91 -1.87
CA THR A 140 -4.49 12.71 -1.88
C THR A 140 -4.95 12.11 -0.55
N ASP A 141 -6.13 12.50 -0.06
CA ASP A 141 -6.77 11.77 1.04
C ASP A 141 -7.10 10.35 0.55
N TYR A 142 -6.52 9.39 1.23
CA TYR A 142 -6.63 8.00 0.81
C TYR A 142 -6.75 7.07 2.00
N ARG A 143 -7.48 5.95 1.81
CA ARG A 143 -7.67 4.97 2.86
C ARG A 143 -7.80 3.57 2.29
N PHE A 144 -7.11 2.63 2.88
CA PHE A 144 -7.23 1.20 2.60
C PHE A 144 -7.02 0.40 3.89
N GLU A 145 -7.33 -0.88 3.84
CA GLU A 145 -7.17 -1.80 4.96
C GLU A 145 -6.19 -2.91 4.59
N MET A 146 -5.48 -3.39 5.59
CA MET A 146 -4.69 -4.61 5.52
C MET A 146 -5.30 -5.61 6.48
N GLU A 147 -5.68 -6.76 5.97
CA GLU A 147 -6.38 -7.82 6.71
C GLU A 147 -5.57 -9.11 6.69
N ASN A 148 -5.64 -9.87 7.77
CA ASN A 148 -5.10 -11.22 7.85
C ASN A 148 -6.21 -12.27 7.73
N ASP A 149 -5.83 -13.54 7.53
CA ASP A 149 -6.76 -14.67 7.39
C ASP A 149 -7.66 -14.90 8.61
N SER A 150 -7.29 -14.33 9.77
CA SER A 150 -8.11 -14.39 10.99
C SER A 150 -9.17 -13.30 11.08
N GLY A 151 -9.30 -12.42 10.07
CA GLY A 151 -10.25 -11.33 10.03
C GLY A 151 -9.87 -10.13 10.90
N HIS A 152 -8.61 -10.04 11.35
CA HIS A 152 -8.08 -8.83 11.96
C HIS A 152 -7.56 -7.89 10.88
N PHE A 153 -7.83 -6.60 11.04
CA PHE A 153 -7.39 -5.61 10.06
C PHE A 153 -6.88 -4.32 10.71
N ILE A 154 -6.07 -3.61 9.95
CA ILE A 154 -5.56 -2.27 10.25
C ILE A 154 -5.93 -1.37 9.09
N THR A 155 -6.48 -0.21 9.39
CA THR A 155 -6.74 0.83 8.40
C THR A 155 -5.51 1.73 8.26
N VAL A 156 -5.03 1.87 7.04
CA VAL A 156 -3.98 2.83 6.65
C VAL A 156 -4.68 4.05 6.07
N SER A 157 -4.41 5.22 6.63
CA SER A 157 -4.98 6.48 6.18
C SER A 157 -3.88 7.46 5.80
N ILE A 158 -3.99 8.08 4.63
CA ILE A 158 -3.08 9.10 4.13
C ILE A 158 -3.80 10.43 4.19
N ARG A 159 -3.18 11.44 4.80
CA ARG A 159 -3.72 12.79 4.90
C ARG A 159 -3.23 13.67 3.75
N SER A 160 -4.14 14.34 3.06
CA SER A 160 -3.83 15.16 1.88
C SER A 160 -2.79 16.25 2.15
N LEU A 161 -2.97 17.03 3.21
CA LEU A 161 -2.10 18.18 3.50
C LEU A 161 -0.65 17.81 3.81
N THR A 162 -0.40 16.63 4.36
CA THR A 162 0.93 16.24 4.83
C THR A 162 1.49 15.05 4.08
N GLY A 163 0.68 14.36 3.28
CA GLY A 163 1.05 13.07 2.67
C GLY A 163 1.44 11.98 3.69
N ALA A 164 1.16 12.21 4.98
CA ALA A 164 1.56 11.29 6.04
C ALA A 164 0.59 10.10 6.14
N ALA A 165 1.15 8.91 6.21
CA ALA A 165 0.40 7.69 6.48
C ALA A 165 0.26 7.47 7.99
N THR A 166 -0.94 7.12 8.43
CA THR A 166 -1.26 6.77 9.81
C THR A 166 -1.94 5.42 9.88
N LEU A 167 -1.66 4.65 10.93
CA LEU A 167 -2.22 3.34 11.17
C LEU A 167 -3.26 3.39 12.28
N SER A 168 -4.42 2.76 12.06
CA SER A 168 -5.41 2.57 13.13
C SER A 168 -4.96 1.52 14.15
N PRO A 169 -5.58 1.44 15.33
CA PRO A 169 -5.53 0.22 16.13
C PRO A 169 -6.04 -0.99 15.34
N ILE A 170 -5.60 -2.19 15.75
CA ILE A 170 -6.09 -3.44 15.17
C ILE A 170 -7.56 -3.61 15.50
N GLN A 171 -8.35 -3.96 14.51
CA GLN A 171 -9.79 -4.22 14.60
C GLN A 171 -10.07 -5.64 14.12
N SER A 172 -11.25 -6.17 14.47
CA SER A 172 -11.71 -7.48 14.02
C SER A 172 -13.08 -7.36 13.35
N ARG A 173 -13.24 -7.99 12.18
CA ARG A 173 -14.52 -8.03 11.48
C ARG A 173 -15.58 -8.85 12.23
N ASN A 174 -15.16 -9.76 13.10
CA ASN A 174 -16.05 -10.63 13.85
C ASN A 174 -16.62 -9.98 15.13
N SER A 175 -16.40 -8.67 15.33
CA SER A 175 -16.84 -7.92 16.53
C SER A 175 -18.16 -7.17 16.33
N GLN A 176 -18.96 -7.53 15.35
CA GLN A 176 -20.32 -6.99 15.14
C GLN A 176 -21.37 -8.02 15.44
#